data_80eb4e2055e981b1d7146f11f1b3e085
#
_entry.id   80eb4e2055e981b1d7146f11f1b3e085
#
_cell.length_a   1.000
_cell.length_b   1.000
_cell.length_c   1.000
_cell.angle_alpha   90.00
_cell.angle_beta   90.00
_cell.angle_gamma   90.00
#
_symmetry.space_group_name_H-M   'P 1'
#
loop_
_entity.id
_entity.type
_entity.pdbx_description
1 polymer ?
#
loop_
_entity_poly.entity_id
_entity_poly.type
_entity_poly.pdbx_seq_one_letter_code
_entity_poly.pdbx_strand_id
1 'polypeptide(L)'
;MNMALAFNKSLPGLCTLDSYKKHFVEFNDWLKNAFEHQTVGSLVKARARFIDEVLVSLWQHFDLHKHKKISLIAVGGYGRGELHPCSDIDLLLLTDSKLDAQQKEQISQFITLLWDLRLEVGHSVRSVKESVTLGKEDITIATNLMEMRLLTGSKELFDELQLQVCKNSFWTSQAFFQAKRDEQQQRHAQYHGTAYNLEPNLKANPGGLRDIQTIGWVAKKHFNTRTMRELVAYQYLTEDEYQELMECEAYLWQMRFALHVESGRNENRILFDYQPAVAKRLGFGDDGKASVERMMKRFFQTVQRVAELNDMLLQHFDGSILNSQSKLKQQKLDDFFELTGHLIRATDNAVFARRENILRMFWHIANNSNITGIHSDTIRLLRLVRRRLMGDLQDYEACRQLFMTIMRHPRGMDRAITLMHRHGILASYLPAWRNIVGQMQFDLFHAYTVDEHTHRVLKNLYRYSQAGFENEFPLCTDIVKRMEKPEILYLAGIFHDIAKGRGGDHSELGSLDAREFGKLHKLSDFDSKLLAWLVESHLLMSVTAQRRDIHDPAVIAEFADKVRDETRLNYLYCLTLADIRATNDNLWNDWKGSLLRELYLGTQKAFRRGLEKPMDLRDLIREN
;
A
#
# COMPACT_ATOMS: atom_id res chain seq x y z
N MET A 1 -3.49 -3.47 -37.37
CA MET A 1 -3.55 -4.94 -37.22
C MET A 1 -2.11 -5.45 -37.22
N ASN A 2 -1.41 -5.30 -36.08
CA ASN A 2 -0.04 -5.77 -35.91
C ASN A 2 -0.11 -7.25 -35.55
N MET A 3 0.42 -8.11 -36.45
CA MET A 3 0.71 -9.50 -36.11
C MET A 3 1.61 -9.49 -34.87
N ALA A 4 1.08 -9.90 -33.72
CA ALA A 4 1.87 -10.19 -32.56
C ALA A 4 2.96 -11.18 -33.00
N LEU A 5 4.24 -10.79 -32.88
CA LEU A 5 5.37 -11.66 -33.16
C LEU A 5 5.29 -12.83 -32.16
N ALA A 6 4.66 -13.92 -32.56
CA ALA A 6 4.64 -15.15 -31.77
C ALA A 6 6.06 -15.73 -31.79
N PHE A 7 6.47 -16.34 -30.66
CA PHE A 7 7.68 -17.15 -30.66
C PHE A 7 7.40 -18.44 -31.45
N ASN A 8 7.89 -18.52 -32.67
CA ASN A 8 7.56 -19.59 -33.65
C ASN A 8 8.63 -20.68 -33.77
N LYS A 9 9.46 -20.85 -32.74
CA LYS A 9 10.45 -21.95 -32.75
C LYS A 9 9.88 -23.16 -32.03
N SER A 10 9.67 -24.26 -32.75
CA SER A 10 9.33 -25.55 -32.16
C SER A 10 10.48 -26.09 -31.29
N LEU A 11 10.13 -26.87 -30.27
CA LEU A 11 11.11 -27.58 -29.47
C LEU A 11 12.01 -28.45 -30.34
N PRO A 12 13.32 -28.53 -30.05
CA PRO A 12 14.24 -29.37 -30.83
C PRO A 12 13.86 -30.84 -30.72
N GLY A 13 13.84 -31.57 -31.83
CA GLY A 13 13.40 -32.94 -31.92
C GLY A 13 14.29 -33.98 -31.22
N LEU A 14 15.48 -33.61 -30.78
CA LEU A 14 16.41 -34.41 -29.96
C LEU A 14 16.82 -33.60 -28.74
N CYS A 15 16.34 -34.01 -27.57
CA CYS A 15 16.40 -33.27 -26.33
C CYS A 15 17.70 -33.53 -25.57
N THR A 16 18.77 -32.84 -25.95
CA THR A 16 19.94 -32.71 -25.07
C THR A 16 19.76 -31.52 -24.14
N LEU A 17 20.38 -31.58 -22.96
CA LEU A 17 20.38 -30.44 -21.99
C LEU A 17 20.79 -29.12 -22.65
N ASP A 18 21.79 -29.15 -23.52
CA ASP A 18 22.30 -27.96 -24.22
C ASP A 18 21.29 -27.41 -25.23
N SER A 19 20.53 -28.28 -25.91
CA SER A 19 19.48 -27.83 -26.82
C SER A 19 18.34 -27.10 -26.09
N TYR A 20 17.94 -27.60 -24.93
CA TYR A 20 16.97 -26.91 -24.08
C TYR A 20 17.51 -25.57 -23.55
N LYS A 21 18.74 -25.54 -23.03
CA LYS A 21 19.37 -24.29 -22.57
C LYS A 21 19.39 -23.23 -23.65
N LYS A 22 19.77 -23.61 -24.87
CA LYS A 22 19.76 -22.68 -26.03
C LYS A 22 18.35 -22.17 -26.31
N HIS A 23 17.36 -23.03 -26.30
CA HIS A 23 15.97 -22.68 -26.55
C HIS A 23 15.41 -21.71 -25.47
N PHE A 24 15.79 -21.91 -24.21
CA PHE A 24 15.46 -20.97 -23.13
C PHE A 24 16.11 -19.60 -23.32
N VAL A 25 17.36 -19.52 -23.73
CA VAL A 25 18.04 -18.25 -24.03
C VAL A 25 17.31 -17.52 -25.14
N GLU A 26 17.02 -18.18 -26.25
CA GLU A 26 16.31 -17.59 -27.39
C GLU A 26 14.89 -17.11 -27.00
N PHE A 27 14.18 -17.88 -26.20
CA PHE A 27 12.86 -17.48 -25.71
C PHE A 27 12.93 -16.29 -24.76
N ASN A 28 13.87 -16.27 -23.82
CA ASN A 28 14.03 -15.16 -22.89
C ASN A 28 14.45 -13.87 -23.59
N ASP A 29 15.30 -13.94 -24.61
CA ASP A 29 15.67 -12.77 -25.44
C ASP A 29 14.47 -12.26 -26.24
N TRP A 30 13.70 -13.16 -26.85
CA TRP A 30 12.45 -12.78 -27.48
C TRP A 30 11.48 -12.12 -26.49
N LEU A 31 11.32 -12.68 -25.30
CA LEU A 31 10.40 -12.19 -24.26
C LEU A 31 10.75 -10.76 -23.81
N LYS A 32 12.06 -10.48 -23.64
CA LYS A 32 12.57 -9.14 -23.31
C LYS A 32 12.27 -8.11 -24.41
N ASN A 33 12.49 -8.49 -25.67
CA ASN A 33 12.27 -7.60 -26.81
C ASN A 33 10.76 -7.38 -27.08
N ALA A 34 9.95 -8.42 -26.90
CA ALA A 34 8.51 -8.35 -27.10
C ALA A 34 7.80 -7.45 -26.06
N PHE A 35 8.42 -7.16 -24.92
CA PHE A 35 7.84 -6.32 -23.87
C PHE A 35 7.54 -4.89 -24.34
N GLU A 36 8.31 -4.37 -25.29
CA GLU A 36 8.10 -3.03 -25.84
C GLU A 36 6.87 -2.95 -26.79
N HIS A 37 6.41 -4.10 -27.31
CA HIS A 37 5.44 -4.13 -28.40
C HIS A 37 4.18 -4.93 -28.11
N GLN A 38 4.15 -5.69 -26.99
CA GLN A 38 3.05 -6.56 -26.63
C GLN A 38 2.52 -6.23 -25.23
N THR A 39 1.26 -6.61 -24.98
CA THR A 39 0.69 -6.49 -23.64
C THR A 39 1.36 -7.46 -22.66
N VAL A 40 1.62 -7.04 -21.44
CA VAL A 40 2.23 -7.89 -20.42
C VAL A 40 1.43 -9.17 -20.18
N GLY A 41 0.08 -9.08 -20.24
CA GLY A 41 -0.79 -10.24 -20.10
C GLY A 41 -0.57 -11.30 -21.19
N SER A 42 -0.27 -10.90 -22.44
CA SER A 42 0.08 -11.85 -23.51
C SER A 42 1.45 -12.51 -23.27
N LEU A 43 2.41 -11.76 -22.72
CA LEU A 43 3.77 -12.24 -22.47
C LEU A 43 3.84 -13.25 -21.31
N VAL A 44 3.13 -12.99 -20.19
CA VAL A 44 3.11 -13.93 -19.07
C VAL A 44 2.40 -15.24 -19.45
N LYS A 45 1.37 -15.16 -20.30
CA LYS A 45 0.70 -16.34 -20.86
C LYS A 45 1.55 -17.07 -21.89
N ALA A 46 2.33 -16.35 -22.70
CA ALA A 46 3.27 -16.95 -23.65
C ALA A 46 4.37 -17.73 -22.91
N ARG A 47 4.89 -17.17 -21.80
CA ARG A 47 5.86 -17.88 -20.97
C ARG A 47 5.26 -19.15 -20.35
N ALA A 48 4.02 -19.07 -19.81
CA ALA A 48 3.37 -20.24 -19.25
C ALA A 48 3.22 -21.36 -20.30
N ARG A 49 2.79 -21.04 -21.53
CA ARG A 49 2.68 -22.00 -22.64
C ARG A 49 4.04 -22.57 -23.04
N PHE A 50 5.06 -21.74 -23.13
CA PHE A 50 6.42 -22.20 -23.42
C PHE A 50 6.90 -23.22 -22.38
N ILE A 51 6.68 -22.95 -21.11
CA ILE A 51 7.00 -23.90 -20.02
C ILE A 51 6.14 -25.16 -20.10
N ASP A 52 4.84 -25.06 -20.44
CA ASP A 52 3.97 -26.22 -20.67
C ASP A 52 4.57 -27.16 -21.72
N GLU A 53 5.00 -26.61 -22.86
CA GLU A 53 5.60 -27.38 -23.96
C GLU A 53 6.90 -28.07 -23.52
N VAL A 54 7.76 -27.38 -22.79
CA VAL A 54 9.00 -27.95 -22.25
C VAL A 54 8.70 -29.10 -21.26
N LEU A 55 7.79 -28.87 -20.31
CA LEU A 55 7.45 -29.87 -19.31
C LEU A 55 6.79 -31.12 -19.92
N VAL A 56 5.91 -30.96 -20.91
CA VAL A 56 5.28 -32.07 -21.62
C VAL A 56 6.32 -32.87 -22.43
N SER A 57 7.26 -32.17 -23.09
CA SER A 57 8.35 -32.83 -23.82
C SER A 57 9.26 -33.64 -22.87
N LEU A 58 9.65 -33.05 -21.74
CA LEU A 58 10.45 -33.77 -20.73
C LEU A 58 9.69 -34.92 -20.09
N TRP A 59 8.38 -34.78 -19.86
CA TRP A 59 7.52 -35.87 -19.38
C TRP A 59 7.54 -37.07 -20.30
N GLN A 60 7.55 -36.84 -21.63
CA GLN A 60 7.67 -37.87 -22.64
C GLN A 60 9.07 -38.47 -22.68
N HIS A 61 10.12 -37.65 -22.56
CA HIS A 61 11.52 -38.08 -22.58
C HIS A 61 11.86 -39.07 -21.45
N PHE A 62 11.29 -38.89 -20.27
CA PHE A 62 11.46 -39.78 -19.12
C PHE A 62 10.43 -40.89 -19.06
N ASP A 63 9.69 -41.17 -20.14
CA ASP A 63 8.68 -42.21 -20.23
C ASP A 63 7.54 -42.12 -19.18
N LEU A 64 7.40 -41.01 -18.51
CA LEU A 64 6.35 -40.76 -17.49
C LEU A 64 4.94 -40.83 -18.08
N HIS A 65 4.77 -40.55 -19.37
CA HIS A 65 3.51 -40.65 -20.10
C HIS A 65 2.97 -42.10 -20.19
N LYS A 66 3.83 -43.12 -19.98
CA LYS A 66 3.43 -44.53 -19.97
C LYS A 66 2.68 -44.94 -18.70
N HIS A 67 2.79 -44.15 -17.63
CA HIS A 67 2.16 -44.41 -16.35
C HIS A 67 0.76 -43.76 -16.28
N LYS A 68 -0.29 -44.61 -16.45
CA LYS A 68 -1.71 -44.17 -16.49
C LYS A 68 -2.25 -43.59 -15.16
N LYS A 69 -1.51 -43.73 -14.06
CA LYS A 69 -1.92 -43.36 -12.70
C LYS A 69 -1.07 -42.24 -12.09
N ILE A 70 -0.47 -41.43 -12.95
CA ILE A 70 0.31 -40.27 -12.55
C ILE A 70 -0.13 -39.09 -13.42
N SER A 71 -0.22 -37.88 -12.83
CA SER A 71 -0.53 -36.63 -13.54
C SER A 71 0.45 -35.55 -13.14
N LEU A 72 0.83 -34.72 -14.09
CA LEU A 72 1.57 -33.49 -13.87
C LEU A 72 0.58 -32.33 -13.92
N ILE A 73 0.52 -31.58 -12.85
CA ILE A 73 -0.45 -30.49 -12.63
C ILE A 73 0.30 -29.21 -12.28
N ALA A 74 0.01 -28.12 -12.98
CA ALA A 74 0.41 -26.78 -12.61
C ALA A 74 -0.49 -26.24 -11.50
N VAL A 75 0.08 -25.62 -10.47
CA VAL A 75 -0.66 -25.03 -9.36
C VAL A 75 -0.23 -23.57 -9.12
N GLY A 76 -0.93 -22.85 -8.27
CA GLY A 76 -0.62 -21.45 -7.96
C GLY A 76 -0.66 -20.54 -9.18
N GLY A 77 0.26 -19.58 -9.27
CA GLY A 77 0.35 -18.66 -10.41
C GLY A 77 0.54 -19.35 -11.75
N TYR A 78 1.31 -20.41 -11.77
CA TYR A 78 1.51 -21.22 -12.96
C TYR A 78 0.21 -21.99 -13.35
N GLY A 79 -0.56 -22.43 -12.35
CA GLY A 79 -1.88 -23.04 -12.59
C GLY A 79 -2.86 -22.09 -13.27
N ARG A 80 -2.83 -20.79 -12.97
CA ARG A 80 -3.60 -19.75 -13.68
C ARG A 80 -3.09 -19.47 -15.10
N GLY A 81 -1.96 -20.03 -15.50
CA GLY A 81 -1.30 -19.70 -16.77
C GLY A 81 -0.59 -18.34 -16.76
N GLU A 82 -0.17 -17.86 -15.58
CA GLU A 82 0.46 -16.56 -15.36
C GLU A 82 1.89 -16.76 -14.85
N LEU A 83 2.88 -16.62 -15.73
CA LEU A 83 4.29 -16.79 -15.39
C LEU A 83 5.10 -15.55 -15.78
N HIS A 84 5.55 -14.78 -14.79
CA HIS A 84 6.52 -13.70 -15.01
C HIS A 84 7.93 -14.26 -15.28
N PRO A 85 8.87 -13.50 -15.87
CA PRO A 85 10.14 -14.02 -16.39
C PRO A 85 10.95 -14.91 -15.43
N CYS A 86 10.97 -14.58 -14.15
CA CYS A 86 11.71 -15.32 -13.11
C CYS A 86 10.81 -15.93 -12.05
N SER A 87 9.48 -16.05 -12.30
CA SER A 87 8.59 -16.70 -11.34
C SER A 87 8.88 -18.19 -11.21
N ASP A 88 8.72 -18.70 -10.01
CA ASP A 88 8.72 -20.11 -9.66
C ASP A 88 7.65 -20.90 -10.43
N ILE A 89 7.95 -22.12 -10.74
CA ILE A 89 7.10 -23.09 -11.44
C ILE A 89 6.58 -24.08 -10.39
N ASP A 90 5.34 -23.89 -9.96
CA ASP A 90 4.74 -24.74 -8.94
C ASP A 90 4.06 -25.96 -9.58
N LEU A 91 4.52 -27.17 -9.21
CA LEU A 91 4.06 -28.44 -9.76
C LEU A 91 3.50 -29.36 -8.68
N LEU A 92 2.39 -30.02 -8.99
CA LEU A 92 1.86 -31.14 -8.25
C LEU A 92 1.93 -32.41 -9.14
N LEU A 93 2.71 -33.38 -8.72
CA LEU A 93 2.69 -34.73 -9.28
C LEU A 93 1.64 -35.54 -8.49
N LEU A 94 0.48 -35.71 -9.11
CA LEU A 94 -0.64 -36.42 -8.50
C LEU A 94 -0.57 -37.90 -8.83
N THR A 95 -0.67 -38.78 -7.82
CA THR A 95 -0.55 -40.21 -7.96
C THR A 95 -1.77 -40.92 -7.35
N ASP A 96 -2.14 -42.08 -7.89
CA ASP A 96 -3.22 -42.91 -7.33
C ASP A 96 -2.74 -43.76 -6.15
N SER A 97 -1.50 -44.29 -6.24
CA SER A 97 -0.94 -45.24 -5.30
C SER A 97 0.52 -44.94 -4.97
N LYS A 98 1.10 -45.73 -4.06
CA LYS A 98 2.54 -45.65 -3.80
C LYS A 98 3.33 -45.90 -5.08
N LEU A 99 4.23 -45.01 -5.39
CA LEU A 99 5.15 -45.13 -6.52
C LEU A 99 6.08 -46.30 -6.33
N ASP A 100 6.30 -47.07 -7.39
CA ASP A 100 7.33 -48.09 -7.44
C ASP A 100 8.75 -47.48 -7.59
N ALA A 101 9.79 -48.33 -7.57
CA ALA A 101 11.17 -47.85 -7.64
C ALA A 101 11.49 -47.16 -8.99
N GLN A 102 10.95 -47.66 -10.09
CA GLN A 102 11.16 -47.10 -11.42
C GLN A 102 10.50 -45.74 -11.57
N GLN A 103 9.26 -45.63 -11.13
CA GLN A 103 8.53 -44.35 -11.15
C GLN A 103 9.22 -43.25 -10.31
N LYS A 104 9.73 -43.60 -9.13
CA LYS A 104 10.49 -42.69 -8.27
C LYS A 104 11.76 -42.21 -8.97
N GLU A 105 12.49 -43.13 -9.59
CA GLU A 105 13.71 -42.79 -10.32
C GLU A 105 13.43 -41.86 -11.50
N GLN A 106 12.42 -42.17 -12.31
CA GLN A 106 12.02 -41.32 -13.45
C GLN A 106 11.58 -39.93 -13.03
N ILE A 107 10.79 -39.82 -11.95
CA ILE A 107 10.38 -38.51 -11.39
C ILE A 107 11.59 -37.76 -10.86
N SER A 108 12.52 -38.45 -10.17
CA SER A 108 13.75 -37.84 -9.66
C SER A 108 14.59 -37.24 -10.79
N GLN A 109 14.79 -38.01 -11.86
CA GLN A 109 15.53 -37.58 -13.04
C GLN A 109 14.84 -36.40 -13.75
N PHE A 110 13.51 -36.42 -13.87
CA PHE A 110 12.72 -35.34 -14.40
C PHE A 110 12.92 -34.03 -13.61
N ILE A 111 12.79 -34.08 -12.29
CA ILE A 111 12.97 -32.89 -11.42
C ILE A 111 14.43 -32.42 -11.45
N THR A 112 15.40 -33.32 -11.42
CA THR A 112 16.83 -32.97 -11.48
C THR A 112 17.14 -32.21 -12.77
N LEU A 113 16.59 -32.66 -13.92
CA LEU A 113 16.81 -31.97 -15.20
C LEU A 113 16.19 -30.56 -15.20
N LEU A 114 15.05 -30.34 -14.53
CA LEU A 114 14.47 -29.00 -14.38
C LEU A 114 15.42 -28.07 -13.61
N TRP A 115 16.09 -28.56 -12.56
CA TRP A 115 17.10 -27.78 -11.84
C TRP A 115 18.37 -27.54 -12.66
N ASP A 116 18.81 -28.52 -13.46
CA ASP A 116 19.95 -28.37 -14.38
C ASP A 116 19.68 -27.32 -15.47
N LEU A 117 18.40 -27.13 -15.83
CA LEU A 117 17.92 -26.03 -16.68
C LEU A 117 17.83 -24.68 -15.95
N ARG A 118 18.19 -24.63 -14.65
CA ARG A 118 18.12 -23.45 -13.79
C ARG A 118 16.70 -22.89 -13.62
N LEU A 119 15.71 -23.78 -13.64
CA LEU A 119 14.34 -23.42 -13.37
C LEU A 119 14.10 -23.45 -11.85
N GLU A 120 13.50 -22.41 -11.31
CA GLU A 120 13.02 -22.40 -9.92
C GLU A 120 11.71 -23.19 -9.86
N VAL A 121 11.79 -24.46 -9.44
CA VAL A 121 10.66 -25.37 -9.41
C VAL A 121 10.30 -25.71 -7.97
N GLY A 122 9.09 -25.32 -7.55
CA GLY A 122 8.41 -25.85 -6.40
C GLY A 122 7.65 -27.12 -6.81
N HIS A 123 7.87 -28.26 -6.11
CA HIS A 123 7.14 -29.47 -6.46
C HIS A 123 6.66 -30.24 -5.24
N SER A 124 5.60 -31.00 -5.43
CA SER A 124 5.09 -31.95 -4.46
C SER A 124 4.57 -33.20 -5.16
N VAL A 125 4.77 -34.35 -4.52
CA VAL A 125 4.24 -35.64 -4.99
C VAL A 125 3.24 -36.15 -3.96
N ARG A 126 1.97 -36.25 -4.34
CA ARG A 126 0.87 -36.57 -3.40
C ARG A 126 -0.22 -37.39 -4.07
N SER A 127 -0.94 -38.14 -3.27
CA SER A 127 -2.21 -38.75 -3.67
C SER A 127 -3.35 -37.73 -3.60
N VAL A 128 -4.50 -38.02 -4.19
CA VAL A 128 -5.74 -37.24 -4.06
C VAL A 128 -6.10 -37.03 -2.58
N LYS A 129 -6.04 -38.12 -1.78
CA LYS A 129 -6.36 -38.06 -0.35
C LYS A 129 -5.42 -37.12 0.42
N GLU A 130 -4.10 -37.24 0.22
CA GLU A 130 -3.10 -36.39 0.87
C GLU A 130 -3.28 -34.91 0.47
N SER A 131 -3.51 -34.63 -0.82
CA SER A 131 -3.75 -33.30 -1.32
C SER A 131 -4.97 -32.64 -0.66
N VAL A 132 -6.07 -33.38 -0.53
CA VAL A 132 -7.30 -32.91 0.13
C VAL A 132 -7.07 -32.70 1.63
N THR A 133 -6.37 -33.59 2.31
CA THR A 133 -6.11 -33.47 3.76
C THR A 133 -5.26 -32.21 4.04
N LEU A 134 -4.13 -32.09 3.36
CA LEU A 134 -3.24 -30.92 3.53
C LEU A 134 -3.91 -29.61 3.11
N GLY A 135 -4.72 -29.65 2.03
CA GLY A 135 -5.47 -28.47 1.61
C GLY A 135 -6.56 -28.04 2.60
N LYS A 136 -7.07 -28.92 3.46
CA LYS A 136 -7.98 -28.56 4.55
C LYS A 136 -7.27 -27.90 5.74
N GLU A 137 -6.01 -28.23 5.94
CA GLU A 137 -5.20 -27.74 7.06
C GLU A 137 -4.50 -26.40 6.74
N ASP A 138 -4.16 -26.16 5.46
CA ASP A 138 -3.42 -24.99 5.03
C ASP A 138 -4.15 -24.25 3.90
N ILE A 139 -4.50 -22.98 4.17
CA ILE A 139 -5.21 -22.11 3.22
C ILE A 139 -4.38 -21.79 1.97
N THR A 140 -3.04 -21.84 2.05
CA THR A 140 -2.15 -21.63 0.89
C THR A 140 -2.19 -22.84 -0.04
N ILE A 141 -2.17 -24.04 0.53
CA ILE A 141 -2.35 -25.28 -0.25
C ILE A 141 -3.75 -25.31 -0.86
N ALA A 142 -4.78 -24.92 -0.11
CA ALA A 142 -6.14 -24.84 -0.63
C ALA A 142 -6.24 -23.92 -1.86
N THR A 143 -5.66 -22.71 -1.79
CA THR A 143 -5.67 -21.77 -2.93
C THR A 143 -4.88 -22.30 -4.12
N ASN A 144 -3.74 -22.95 -3.91
CA ASN A 144 -2.97 -23.59 -4.99
C ASN A 144 -3.77 -24.69 -5.68
N LEU A 145 -4.49 -25.52 -4.93
CA LEU A 145 -5.37 -26.56 -5.49
C LEU A 145 -6.58 -25.98 -6.22
N MET A 146 -7.12 -24.85 -5.77
CA MET A 146 -8.21 -24.16 -6.49
C MET A 146 -7.77 -23.62 -7.85
N GLU A 147 -6.48 -23.38 -8.05
CA GLU A 147 -5.90 -22.83 -9.28
C GLU A 147 -5.25 -23.89 -10.17
N MET A 148 -5.41 -25.16 -9.83
CA MET A 148 -4.78 -26.27 -10.53
C MET A 148 -5.22 -26.37 -12.00
N ARG A 149 -4.26 -26.76 -12.85
CA ARG A 149 -4.45 -27.00 -14.29
C ARG A 149 -3.66 -28.23 -14.72
N LEU A 150 -4.33 -29.19 -15.34
CA LEU A 150 -3.70 -30.40 -15.86
C LEU A 150 -2.75 -30.04 -17.02
N LEU A 151 -1.50 -30.46 -16.94
CA LEU A 151 -0.52 -30.36 -18.03
C LEU A 151 -0.50 -31.65 -18.87
N THR A 152 -0.33 -32.79 -18.20
CA THR A 152 -0.31 -34.09 -18.85
C THR A 152 -0.54 -35.20 -17.82
N GLY A 153 -0.85 -36.45 -18.29
CA GLY A 153 -1.08 -37.61 -17.44
C GLY A 153 -2.55 -37.97 -17.28
N SER A 154 -2.94 -38.60 -16.18
CA SER A 154 -4.30 -39.08 -15.93
C SER A 154 -5.28 -37.94 -15.69
N LYS A 155 -6.23 -37.83 -16.61
CA LYS A 155 -7.35 -36.88 -16.46
C LYS A 155 -8.30 -37.32 -15.35
N GLU A 156 -8.46 -38.60 -15.14
CA GLU A 156 -9.35 -39.19 -14.12
C GLU A 156 -8.90 -38.77 -12.71
N LEU A 157 -7.59 -38.84 -12.42
CA LEU A 157 -7.05 -38.38 -11.13
C LEU A 157 -7.21 -36.86 -10.94
N PHE A 158 -7.00 -36.11 -12.00
CA PHE A 158 -7.20 -34.68 -11.95
C PHE A 158 -8.68 -34.32 -11.68
N ASP A 159 -9.61 -34.91 -12.42
CA ASP A 159 -11.04 -34.67 -12.27
C ASP A 159 -11.53 -35.10 -10.86
N GLU A 160 -11.00 -36.22 -10.31
CA GLU A 160 -11.29 -36.63 -8.94
C GLU A 160 -10.85 -35.60 -7.92
N LEU A 161 -9.59 -35.12 -8.00
CA LEU A 161 -9.09 -34.08 -7.10
C LEU A 161 -9.93 -32.77 -7.24
N GLN A 162 -10.24 -32.38 -8.46
CA GLN A 162 -11.05 -31.19 -8.73
C GLN A 162 -12.44 -31.28 -8.09
N LEU A 163 -13.10 -32.43 -8.20
CA LEU A 163 -14.38 -32.67 -7.55
C LEU A 163 -14.29 -32.57 -6.03
N GLN A 164 -13.21 -33.06 -5.41
CA GLN A 164 -13.03 -32.96 -3.96
C GLN A 164 -12.80 -31.50 -3.50
N VAL A 165 -11.99 -30.75 -4.23
CA VAL A 165 -11.67 -29.33 -3.93
C VAL A 165 -12.89 -28.42 -4.08
N CYS A 166 -13.80 -28.75 -5.03
CA CYS A 166 -15.03 -27.97 -5.23
C CYS A 166 -16.08 -28.20 -4.13
N LYS A 167 -16.01 -29.30 -3.37
CA LYS A 167 -17.01 -29.60 -2.33
C LYS A 167 -16.96 -28.60 -1.17
N ASN A 168 -18.12 -28.32 -0.58
CA ASN A 168 -18.21 -27.53 0.65
C ASN A 168 -17.52 -28.21 1.84
N SER A 169 -17.39 -29.55 1.83
CA SER A 169 -16.65 -30.31 2.83
C SER A 169 -15.12 -30.12 2.77
N PHE A 170 -14.59 -29.55 1.67
CA PHE A 170 -13.18 -29.15 1.57
C PHE A 170 -12.97 -27.85 2.36
N TRP A 171 -13.68 -26.79 2.00
CA TRP A 171 -13.82 -25.53 2.74
C TRP A 171 -15.23 -25.00 2.57
N THR A 172 -15.86 -24.49 3.63
CA THR A 172 -17.09 -23.69 3.49
C THR A 172 -16.72 -22.29 2.99
N SER A 173 -17.64 -21.59 2.33
CA SER A 173 -17.40 -20.19 1.90
C SER A 173 -17.05 -19.28 3.08
N GLN A 174 -17.71 -19.50 4.25
CA GLN A 174 -17.47 -18.71 5.47
C GLN A 174 -16.05 -18.95 6.02
N ALA A 175 -15.67 -20.22 6.22
CA ALA A 175 -14.36 -20.55 6.76
C ALA A 175 -13.22 -20.11 5.84
N PHE A 176 -13.40 -20.25 4.52
CA PHE A 176 -12.42 -19.84 3.52
C PHE A 176 -12.26 -18.30 3.52
N PHE A 177 -13.37 -17.58 3.51
CA PHE A 177 -13.35 -16.11 3.52
C PHE A 177 -12.67 -15.59 4.80
N GLN A 178 -13.02 -16.12 5.97
CA GLN A 178 -12.40 -15.72 7.23
C GLN A 178 -10.90 -16.00 7.23
N ALA A 179 -10.47 -17.18 6.81
CA ALA A 179 -9.04 -17.54 6.73
C ALA A 179 -8.25 -16.63 5.77
N LYS A 180 -8.85 -16.27 4.62
CA LYS A 180 -8.21 -15.34 3.66
C LYS A 180 -8.15 -13.91 4.17
N ARG A 181 -9.15 -13.48 4.93
CA ARG A 181 -9.17 -12.17 5.59
C ARG A 181 -8.08 -12.08 6.67
N ASP A 182 -7.96 -13.13 7.49
CA ASP A 182 -6.93 -13.20 8.55
C ASP A 182 -5.52 -13.23 7.95
N GLU A 183 -5.29 -14.02 6.88
CA GLU A 183 -4.03 -14.04 6.15
C GLU A 183 -3.69 -12.66 5.56
N GLN A 184 -4.66 -11.97 4.97
CA GLN A 184 -4.45 -10.63 4.43
C GLN A 184 -4.09 -9.62 5.53
N GLN A 185 -4.77 -9.67 6.67
CA GLN A 185 -4.48 -8.77 7.80
C GLN A 185 -3.07 -9.02 8.36
N GLN A 186 -2.66 -10.28 8.53
CA GLN A 186 -1.32 -10.63 8.99
C GLN A 186 -0.26 -10.18 7.98
N ARG A 187 -0.50 -10.37 6.70
CA ARG A 187 0.40 -9.93 5.62
C ARG A 187 0.52 -8.40 5.59
N HIS A 188 -0.59 -7.66 5.68
CA HIS A 188 -0.56 -6.20 5.72
C HIS A 188 0.18 -5.67 6.95
N ALA A 189 0.05 -6.33 8.11
CA ALA A 189 0.77 -5.96 9.32
C ALA A 189 2.30 -6.04 9.16
N GLN A 190 2.83 -6.99 8.38
CA GLN A 190 4.26 -7.09 8.07
C GLN A 190 4.80 -5.87 7.29
N TYR A 191 3.93 -5.13 6.63
CA TYR A 191 4.26 -3.89 5.90
C TYR A 191 3.76 -2.64 6.65
N HIS A 192 3.63 -2.71 7.99
CA HIS A 192 3.16 -1.61 8.84
C HIS A 192 1.75 -1.07 8.45
N GLY A 193 0.95 -1.89 7.78
CA GLY A 193 -0.39 -1.51 7.31
C GLY A 193 -0.40 -0.43 6.22
N THR A 194 0.75 -0.12 5.61
CA THR A 194 0.84 0.92 4.58
C THR A 194 1.33 0.37 3.24
N ALA A 195 0.79 0.93 2.16
CA ALA A 195 1.26 0.69 0.79
C ALA A 195 2.44 1.60 0.38
N TYR A 196 2.78 2.60 1.20
CA TYR A 196 3.58 3.76 0.80
C TYR A 196 5.06 3.69 1.17
N ASN A 197 5.60 2.49 1.40
CA ASN A 197 7.05 2.28 1.51
C ASN A 197 7.76 2.57 0.19
N LEU A 198 8.91 3.24 0.24
CA LEU A 198 9.65 3.61 -0.98
C LEU A 198 10.33 2.43 -1.69
N GLU A 199 10.49 1.30 -1.03
CA GLU A 199 10.90 0.02 -1.61
C GLU A 199 9.78 -1.03 -1.46
N PRO A 200 8.63 -0.85 -2.15
CA PRO A 200 7.46 -1.68 -1.93
C PRO A 200 7.58 -3.07 -2.56
N ASN A 201 6.85 -4.03 -1.99
CA ASN A 201 6.67 -5.34 -2.59
C ASN A 201 5.42 -5.36 -3.47
N LEU A 202 5.59 -5.50 -4.78
CA LEU A 202 4.51 -5.49 -5.79
C LEU A 202 3.42 -6.53 -5.56
N LYS A 203 3.77 -7.64 -4.91
CA LYS A 203 2.88 -8.77 -4.68
C LYS A 203 2.19 -8.68 -3.31
N ALA A 204 2.94 -8.40 -2.25
CA ALA A 204 2.53 -8.63 -0.88
C ALA A 204 2.07 -7.36 -0.13
N ASN A 205 2.49 -6.16 -0.55
CA ASN A 205 2.06 -4.91 0.08
C ASN A 205 0.54 -4.72 0.00
N PRO A 206 -0.07 -3.96 0.92
CA PRO A 206 -1.44 -3.48 0.76
C PRO A 206 -1.67 -2.85 -0.61
N GLY A 207 -2.76 -3.21 -1.29
CA GLY A 207 -3.03 -2.79 -2.66
C GLY A 207 -2.18 -3.46 -3.74
N GLY A 208 -1.36 -4.46 -3.40
CA GLY A 208 -0.55 -5.24 -4.33
C GLY A 208 -1.34 -6.37 -5.01
N LEU A 209 -0.63 -7.13 -5.86
CA LEU A 209 -1.23 -8.22 -6.65
C LEU A 209 -1.93 -9.28 -5.81
N ARG A 210 -1.46 -9.54 -4.58
CA ARG A 210 -2.07 -10.53 -3.69
C ARG A 210 -3.47 -10.12 -3.21
N ASP A 211 -3.76 -8.84 -3.10
CA ASP A 211 -5.09 -8.35 -2.75
C ASP A 211 -6.08 -8.59 -3.90
N ILE A 212 -5.67 -8.35 -5.15
CA ILE A 212 -6.47 -8.70 -6.34
C ILE A 212 -6.74 -10.21 -6.41
N GLN A 213 -5.70 -11.02 -6.17
CA GLN A 213 -5.82 -12.48 -6.14
C GLN A 213 -6.78 -12.96 -5.04
N THR A 214 -6.75 -12.32 -3.86
CA THR A 214 -7.64 -12.64 -2.74
C THR A 214 -9.11 -12.45 -3.13
N ILE A 215 -9.45 -11.35 -3.80
CA ILE A 215 -10.79 -11.12 -4.35
C ILE A 215 -11.19 -12.27 -5.29
N GLY A 216 -10.31 -12.65 -6.22
CA GLY A 216 -10.54 -13.74 -7.16
C GLY A 216 -10.77 -15.10 -6.48
N TRP A 217 -9.99 -15.43 -5.46
CA TRP A 217 -10.16 -16.68 -4.72
C TRP A 217 -11.45 -16.75 -3.92
N VAL A 218 -11.83 -15.65 -3.25
CA VAL A 218 -13.10 -15.55 -2.53
C VAL A 218 -14.28 -15.68 -3.50
N ALA A 219 -14.23 -14.96 -4.62
CA ALA A 219 -15.26 -15.06 -5.65
C ALA A 219 -15.37 -16.49 -6.23
N LYS A 220 -14.24 -17.12 -6.53
CA LYS A 220 -14.19 -18.51 -7.02
C LYS A 220 -14.78 -19.48 -6.02
N LYS A 221 -14.46 -19.33 -4.72
CA LYS A 221 -14.99 -20.23 -3.68
C LYS A 221 -16.48 -20.03 -3.42
N HIS A 222 -16.95 -18.77 -3.41
CA HIS A 222 -18.34 -18.47 -3.05
C HIS A 222 -19.31 -18.63 -4.22
N PHE A 223 -18.96 -18.12 -5.42
CA PHE A 223 -19.82 -18.12 -6.60
C PHE A 223 -19.44 -19.17 -7.65
N ASN A 224 -18.33 -19.90 -7.44
CA ASN A 224 -17.73 -20.80 -8.44
C ASN A 224 -17.39 -20.06 -9.76
N THR A 225 -16.96 -18.79 -9.66
CA THR A 225 -16.57 -17.97 -10.81
C THR A 225 -15.32 -18.53 -11.49
N ARG A 226 -15.25 -18.37 -12.81
CA ARG A 226 -14.07 -18.70 -13.61
C ARG A 226 -13.20 -17.46 -13.86
N THR A 227 -13.82 -16.28 -13.88
CA THR A 227 -13.16 -15.01 -14.18
C THR A 227 -13.61 -13.92 -13.22
N MET A 228 -12.78 -12.92 -13.02
CA MET A 228 -13.09 -11.73 -12.22
C MET A 228 -14.28 -10.93 -12.79
N ARG A 229 -14.48 -10.98 -14.12
CA ARG A 229 -15.58 -10.29 -14.81
C ARG A 229 -16.97 -10.76 -14.35
N GLU A 230 -17.09 -11.99 -13.90
CA GLU A 230 -18.36 -12.54 -13.41
C GLU A 230 -18.86 -11.80 -12.16
N LEU A 231 -17.97 -11.13 -11.39
CA LEU A 231 -18.38 -10.28 -10.28
C LEU A 231 -19.24 -9.08 -10.73
N VAL A 232 -19.16 -8.66 -11.99
CA VAL A 232 -20.06 -7.65 -12.56
C VAL A 232 -21.47 -8.20 -12.69
N ALA A 233 -21.62 -9.43 -13.17
CA ALA A 233 -22.92 -10.10 -13.27
C ALA A 233 -23.55 -10.33 -11.88
N TYR A 234 -22.74 -10.60 -10.87
CA TYR A 234 -23.19 -10.71 -9.48
C TYR A 234 -23.37 -9.35 -8.75
N GLN A 235 -23.16 -8.22 -9.43
CA GLN A 235 -23.28 -6.85 -8.90
C GLN A 235 -22.31 -6.50 -7.75
N TYR A 236 -21.21 -7.25 -7.63
CA TYR A 236 -20.11 -6.92 -6.69
C TYR A 236 -19.21 -5.83 -7.23
N LEU A 237 -19.04 -5.77 -8.55
CA LEU A 237 -18.35 -4.70 -9.27
C LEU A 237 -19.30 -4.06 -10.29
N THR A 238 -19.13 -2.78 -10.54
CA THR A 238 -19.62 -2.15 -11.77
C THR A 238 -18.64 -2.44 -12.91
N GLU A 239 -19.06 -2.23 -14.18
CA GLU A 239 -18.15 -2.39 -15.32
C GLU A 239 -16.94 -1.44 -15.21
N ASP A 240 -17.14 -0.18 -14.77
CA ASP A 240 -16.07 0.80 -14.58
C ASP A 240 -15.07 0.35 -13.49
N GLU A 241 -15.58 -0.20 -12.36
CA GLU A 241 -14.74 -0.71 -11.27
C GLU A 241 -13.94 -1.94 -11.72
N TYR A 242 -14.54 -2.81 -12.53
CA TYR A 242 -13.85 -3.95 -13.12
C TYR A 242 -12.73 -3.50 -14.07
N GLN A 243 -13.00 -2.56 -14.97
CA GLN A 243 -11.99 -2.03 -15.88
C GLN A 243 -10.84 -1.37 -15.12
N GLU A 244 -11.16 -0.57 -14.10
CA GLU A 244 -10.13 0.06 -13.24
C GLU A 244 -9.26 -0.98 -12.53
N LEU A 245 -9.86 -2.05 -12.00
CA LEU A 245 -9.12 -3.13 -11.34
C LEU A 245 -8.17 -3.84 -12.31
N MET A 246 -8.63 -4.11 -13.54
CA MET A 246 -7.83 -4.75 -14.58
C MET A 246 -6.70 -3.84 -15.10
N GLU A 247 -6.92 -2.54 -15.21
CA GLU A 247 -5.87 -1.56 -15.53
C GLU A 247 -4.79 -1.51 -14.44
N CYS A 248 -5.21 -1.52 -13.18
CA CYS A 248 -4.29 -1.58 -12.03
C CYS A 248 -3.47 -2.88 -12.05
N GLU A 249 -4.10 -4.02 -12.25
CA GLU A 249 -3.43 -5.32 -12.36
C GLU A 249 -2.42 -5.32 -13.51
N ALA A 250 -2.80 -4.86 -14.69
CA ALA A 250 -1.93 -4.80 -15.85
C ALA A 250 -0.69 -3.92 -15.59
N TYR A 251 -0.86 -2.78 -14.90
CA TYR A 251 0.27 -1.92 -14.54
C TYR A 251 1.20 -2.58 -13.51
N LEU A 252 0.67 -3.23 -12.48
CA LEU A 252 1.47 -3.98 -11.50
C LEU A 252 2.20 -5.17 -12.16
N TRP A 253 1.58 -5.83 -13.15
CA TRP A 253 2.23 -6.86 -13.93
C TRP A 253 3.37 -6.30 -14.80
N GLN A 254 3.19 -5.14 -15.44
CA GLN A 254 4.25 -4.46 -16.19
C GLN A 254 5.46 -4.15 -15.30
N MET A 255 5.21 -3.59 -14.10
CA MET A 255 6.28 -3.31 -13.14
C MET A 255 7.00 -4.57 -12.69
N ARG A 256 6.26 -5.64 -12.37
CA ARG A 256 6.83 -6.92 -11.93
C ARG A 256 7.63 -7.58 -13.05
N PHE A 257 7.12 -7.52 -14.27
CA PHE A 257 7.82 -8.04 -15.43
C PHE A 257 9.15 -7.30 -15.67
N ALA A 258 9.12 -5.97 -15.69
CA ALA A 258 10.30 -5.13 -15.82
C ALA A 258 11.31 -5.42 -14.70
N LEU A 259 10.84 -5.52 -13.45
CA LEU A 259 11.69 -5.82 -12.30
C LEU A 259 12.39 -7.19 -12.43
N HIS A 260 11.68 -8.24 -12.88
CA HIS A 260 12.26 -9.56 -13.11
C HIS A 260 13.31 -9.54 -14.25
N VAL A 261 13.08 -8.74 -15.28
CA VAL A 261 14.05 -8.59 -16.39
C VAL A 261 15.31 -7.87 -15.90
N GLU A 262 15.17 -6.80 -15.11
CA GLU A 262 16.31 -6.01 -14.63
C GLU A 262 17.09 -6.70 -13.50
N SER A 263 16.39 -7.41 -12.60
CA SER A 263 17.03 -8.12 -11.48
C SER A 263 17.60 -9.48 -11.88
N GLY A 264 17.08 -10.10 -12.96
CA GLY A 264 17.43 -11.45 -13.37
C GLY A 264 17.00 -12.56 -12.40
N ARG A 265 16.12 -12.26 -11.43
CA ARG A 265 15.65 -13.20 -10.38
C ARG A 265 14.19 -12.94 -10.02
N ASN A 266 13.59 -13.85 -9.23
CA ASN A 266 12.23 -13.72 -8.70
C ASN A 266 12.15 -12.63 -7.61
N GLU A 267 12.40 -11.39 -8.00
CA GLU A 267 12.34 -10.23 -7.12
C GLU A 267 10.95 -9.59 -7.20
N ASN A 268 10.34 -9.35 -6.05
CA ASN A 268 9.04 -8.69 -5.97
C ASN A 268 9.11 -7.34 -5.25
N ARG A 269 10.27 -6.98 -4.68
CA ARG A 269 10.52 -5.72 -4.00
C ARG A 269 11.26 -4.77 -4.93
N ILE A 270 10.68 -3.60 -5.18
CA ILE A 270 11.30 -2.58 -6.03
C ILE A 270 12.34 -1.82 -5.20
N LEU A 271 13.54 -2.41 -5.08
CA LEU A 271 14.66 -1.79 -4.38
C LEU A 271 15.14 -0.54 -5.13
N PHE A 272 15.68 0.43 -4.42
CA PHE A 272 16.22 1.66 -5.00
C PHE A 272 17.18 1.40 -6.16
N ASP A 273 18.00 0.36 -6.07
CA ASP A 273 18.98 -0.01 -7.11
C ASP A 273 18.31 -0.39 -8.45
N TYR A 274 17.09 -0.94 -8.42
CA TYR A 274 16.37 -1.33 -9.64
C TYR A 274 15.44 -0.24 -10.17
N GLN A 275 15.04 0.72 -9.34
CA GLN A 275 14.04 1.73 -9.71
C GLN A 275 14.40 2.51 -10.98
N PRO A 276 15.66 2.99 -11.19
CA PRO A 276 16.01 3.72 -12.42
C PRO A 276 15.87 2.86 -13.69
N ALA A 277 16.36 1.61 -13.65
CA ALA A 277 16.30 0.70 -14.78
C ALA A 277 14.86 0.31 -15.12
N VAL A 278 14.03 0.04 -14.09
CA VAL A 278 12.60 -0.25 -14.24
C VAL A 278 11.85 0.96 -14.81
N ALA A 279 12.13 2.19 -14.32
CA ALA A 279 11.51 3.41 -14.83
C ALA A 279 11.81 3.64 -16.32
N LYS A 280 13.06 3.45 -16.71
CA LYS A 280 13.49 3.54 -18.12
C LYS A 280 12.78 2.51 -18.99
N ARG A 281 12.72 1.23 -18.56
CA ARG A 281 12.05 0.14 -19.29
C ARG A 281 10.56 0.37 -19.45
N LEU A 282 9.92 1.00 -18.47
CA LEU A 282 8.49 1.35 -18.51
C LEU A 282 8.19 2.65 -19.27
N GLY A 283 9.20 3.31 -19.87
CA GLY A 283 9.02 4.51 -20.69
C GLY A 283 8.83 5.81 -19.90
N PHE A 284 9.20 5.84 -18.61
CA PHE A 284 9.14 7.08 -17.80
C PHE A 284 10.31 8.04 -18.06
N GLY A 285 11.28 7.65 -18.92
CA GLY A 285 12.45 8.43 -19.27
C GLY A 285 13.72 7.95 -18.57
N ASP A 286 14.83 8.66 -18.83
CA ASP A 286 16.18 8.36 -18.32
C ASP A 286 16.79 9.61 -17.66
N ASP A 287 15.95 10.46 -17.06
CA ASP A 287 16.32 11.71 -16.41
C ASP A 287 16.59 11.53 -14.90
N GLY A 288 17.09 10.36 -14.53
CA GLY A 288 17.54 10.04 -13.18
C GLY A 288 16.39 10.03 -12.17
N LYS A 289 16.49 10.85 -11.11
CA LYS A 289 15.49 10.88 -10.03
C LYS A 289 14.07 11.19 -10.51
N ALA A 290 13.92 12.09 -11.46
CA ALA A 290 12.60 12.53 -11.91
C ALA A 290 11.81 11.42 -12.62
N SER A 291 12.47 10.55 -13.41
CA SER A 291 11.82 9.39 -14.03
C SER A 291 11.33 8.39 -12.99
N VAL A 292 12.14 8.13 -11.95
CA VAL A 292 11.79 7.25 -10.84
C VAL A 292 10.60 7.82 -10.07
N GLU A 293 10.61 9.10 -9.72
CA GLU A 293 9.52 9.74 -8.99
C GLU A 293 8.21 9.71 -9.77
N ARG A 294 8.23 9.93 -11.09
CA ARG A 294 7.03 9.79 -11.96
C ARG A 294 6.48 8.35 -11.97
N MET A 295 7.36 7.36 -12.12
CA MET A 295 6.97 5.94 -12.09
C MET A 295 6.36 5.57 -10.75
N MET A 296 7.03 5.90 -9.65
CA MET A 296 6.58 5.54 -8.31
C MET A 296 5.31 6.29 -7.91
N LYS A 297 5.13 7.54 -8.33
CA LYS A 297 3.86 8.26 -8.14
C LYS A 297 2.70 7.51 -8.77
N ARG A 298 2.84 7.05 -10.00
CA ARG A 298 1.83 6.21 -10.65
C ARG A 298 1.61 4.90 -9.92
N PHE A 299 2.67 4.27 -9.41
CA PHE A 299 2.59 3.06 -8.62
C PHE A 299 1.75 3.28 -7.34
N PHE A 300 2.06 4.30 -6.54
CA PHE A 300 1.34 4.58 -5.30
C PHE A 300 -0.13 4.92 -5.54
N GLN A 301 -0.44 5.66 -6.60
CA GLN A 301 -1.82 5.90 -7.03
C GLN A 301 -2.53 4.62 -7.45
N THR A 302 -1.82 3.68 -8.07
CA THR A 302 -2.37 2.38 -8.47
C THR A 302 -2.70 1.51 -7.26
N VAL A 303 -1.77 1.35 -6.32
CA VAL A 303 -2.01 0.52 -5.12
C VAL A 303 -3.09 1.12 -4.22
N GLN A 304 -3.22 2.44 -4.16
CA GLN A 304 -4.32 3.10 -3.45
C GLN A 304 -5.68 2.73 -4.05
N ARG A 305 -5.82 2.74 -5.38
CA ARG A 305 -7.06 2.32 -6.05
C ARG A 305 -7.40 0.86 -5.80
N VAL A 306 -6.39 -0.02 -5.88
CA VAL A 306 -6.58 -1.45 -5.56
C VAL A 306 -7.01 -1.63 -4.11
N ALA A 307 -6.36 -0.95 -3.16
CA ALA A 307 -6.70 -1.05 -1.75
C ALA A 307 -8.14 -0.59 -1.47
N GLU A 308 -8.58 0.51 -2.09
CA GLU A 308 -9.96 1.03 -1.95
C GLU A 308 -11.00 0.05 -2.52
N LEU A 309 -10.74 -0.54 -3.70
CA LEU A 309 -11.62 -1.55 -4.31
C LEU A 309 -11.63 -2.84 -3.50
N ASN A 310 -10.48 -3.28 -2.99
CA ASN A 310 -10.36 -4.45 -2.16
C ASN A 310 -11.15 -4.30 -0.85
N ASP A 311 -11.01 -3.18 -0.14
CA ASP A 311 -11.77 -2.90 1.08
C ASP A 311 -13.27 -2.93 0.83
N MET A 312 -13.73 -2.31 -0.26
CA MET A 312 -15.14 -2.30 -0.66
C MET A 312 -15.67 -3.71 -0.94
N LEU A 313 -14.93 -4.50 -1.73
CA LEU A 313 -15.33 -5.85 -2.10
C LEU A 313 -15.33 -6.81 -0.91
N LEU A 314 -14.32 -6.73 -0.04
CA LEU A 314 -14.27 -7.56 1.17
C LEU A 314 -15.43 -7.25 2.13
N GLN A 315 -15.87 -5.99 2.22
CA GLN A 315 -17.09 -5.66 2.97
C GLN A 315 -18.36 -6.25 2.32
N HIS A 316 -18.46 -6.21 0.99
CA HIS A 316 -19.58 -6.87 0.30
C HIS A 316 -19.60 -8.38 0.53
N PHE A 317 -18.43 -9.03 0.48
CA PHE A 317 -18.32 -10.45 0.80
C PHE A 317 -18.64 -10.74 2.28
N ASP A 318 -18.20 -9.89 3.21
CA ASP A 318 -18.56 -10.01 4.64
C ASP A 318 -20.09 -10.01 4.83
N GLY A 319 -20.77 -9.03 4.24
CA GLY A 319 -22.23 -8.92 4.30
C GLY A 319 -22.96 -10.13 3.74
N SER A 320 -22.49 -10.69 2.61
CA SER A 320 -23.15 -11.80 1.94
C SER A 320 -22.76 -13.18 2.48
N ILE A 321 -21.51 -13.37 2.92
CA ILE A 321 -20.97 -14.67 3.33
C ILE A 321 -21.12 -14.91 4.83
N LEU A 322 -20.70 -13.95 5.67
CA LEU A 322 -20.69 -14.09 7.13
C LEU A 322 -22.00 -13.62 7.78
N ASN A 323 -22.54 -12.48 7.31
CA ASN A 323 -23.64 -11.78 7.97
C ASN A 323 -24.97 -11.93 7.24
N SER A 324 -25.09 -12.84 6.28
CA SER A 324 -26.29 -13.03 5.43
C SER A 324 -27.59 -13.28 6.23
N GLN A 325 -27.51 -13.72 7.49
CA GLN A 325 -28.65 -14.00 8.36
C GLN A 325 -28.82 -13.01 9.53
N SER A 326 -27.84 -12.16 9.81
CA SER A 326 -27.92 -11.19 10.91
C SER A 326 -28.47 -9.85 10.40
N LYS A 327 -29.63 -9.41 10.90
CA LYS A 327 -30.06 -8.02 10.74
C LYS A 327 -29.12 -7.16 11.61
N LEU A 328 -28.09 -6.57 10.98
CA LEU A 328 -27.24 -5.59 11.66
C LEU A 328 -28.12 -4.46 12.21
N LYS A 329 -27.87 -4.08 13.46
CA LYS A 329 -28.63 -3.00 14.09
C LYS A 329 -28.39 -1.70 13.32
N GLN A 330 -29.46 -1.11 12.81
CA GLN A 330 -29.43 0.18 12.16
C GLN A 330 -29.79 1.27 13.18
N GLN A 331 -29.03 2.36 13.15
CA GLN A 331 -29.27 3.53 13.99
C GLN A 331 -29.18 4.79 13.13
N LYS A 332 -30.26 5.56 13.07
CA LYS A 332 -30.26 6.87 12.39
C LYS A 332 -29.29 7.82 13.09
N LEU A 333 -28.39 8.46 12.34
CA LEU A 333 -27.48 9.52 12.80
C LEU A 333 -28.08 10.91 12.52
N ASP A 334 -28.54 11.12 11.30
CA ASP A 334 -29.28 12.30 10.85
C ASP A 334 -30.16 11.94 9.63
N ASP A 335 -30.62 12.94 8.87
CA ASP A 335 -31.46 12.68 7.69
C ASP A 335 -30.66 12.11 6.50
N PHE A 336 -29.33 12.16 6.52
CA PHE A 336 -28.44 11.78 5.43
C PHE A 336 -27.65 10.50 5.72
N PHE A 337 -27.48 10.16 6.99
CA PHE A 337 -26.60 9.07 7.40
C PHE A 337 -27.23 8.20 8.50
N GLU A 338 -26.91 6.92 8.41
CA GLU A 338 -27.23 5.91 9.42
C GLU A 338 -25.98 5.11 9.79
N LEU A 339 -25.99 4.48 10.95
CA LEU A 339 -24.98 3.53 11.39
C LEU A 339 -25.52 2.12 11.18
N THR A 340 -24.80 1.30 10.39
CA THR A 340 -25.11 -0.11 10.19
C THR A 340 -23.97 -0.93 10.80
N GLY A 341 -24.23 -1.58 11.95
CA GLY A 341 -23.18 -2.15 12.78
C GLY A 341 -22.21 -1.08 13.27
N HIS A 342 -21.00 -1.04 12.73
CA HIS A 342 -19.96 -0.04 13.05
C HIS A 342 -19.58 0.81 11.82
N LEU A 343 -20.35 0.73 10.73
CA LEU A 343 -20.07 1.42 9.47
C LEU A 343 -21.10 2.52 9.23
N ILE A 344 -20.64 3.72 8.88
CA ILE A 344 -21.53 4.81 8.46
C ILE A 344 -22.01 4.57 7.04
N ARG A 345 -23.31 4.69 6.83
CA ARG A 345 -24.00 4.47 5.55
C ARG A 345 -24.80 5.69 5.14
N ALA A 346 -24.76 6.05 3.86
CA ALA A 346 -25.64 7.03 3.26
C ALA A 346 -27.07 6.48 3.16
N THR A 347 -28.07 7.31 3.48
CA THR A 347 -29.48 6.89 3.46
C THR A 347 -30.05 6.70 2.05
N ASP A 348 -29.47 7.42 1.07
CA ASP A 348 -29.83 7.31 -0.35
C ASP A 348 -28.66 7.67 -1.28
N ASN A 349 -28.81 7.43 -2.57
CA ASN A 349 -27.78 7.66 -3.58
C ASN A 349 -27.52 9.15 -3.89
N ALA A 350 -28.43 10.05 -3.51
CA ALA A 350 -28.35 11.49 -3.78
C ALA A 350 -27.76 12.28 -2.60
N VAL A 351 -27.39 11.63 -1.50
CA VAL A 351 -26.87 12.28 -0.27
C VAL A 351 -25.73 13.24 -0.61
N PHE A 352 -24.81 12.86 -1.49
CA PHE A 352 -23.66 13.68 -1.88
C PHE A 352 -23.95 14.68 -3.03
N ALA A 353 -25.18 14.82 -3.48
CA ALA A 353 -25.58 15.94 -4.33
C ALA A 353 -25.35 17.28 -3.61
N ARG A 354 -25.48 17.27 -2.28
CA ARG A 354 -25.00 18.35 -1.41
C ARG A 354 -23.57 18.06 -1.00
N ARG A 355 -22.63 18.85 -1.47
CA ARG A 355 -21.19 18.63 -1.28
C ARG A 355 -20.77 18.67 0.18
N GLU A 356 -21.42 19.49 1.00
CA GLU A 356 -21.19 19.55 2.43
C GLU A 356 -21.47 18.22 3.15
N ASN A 357 -22.33 17.36 2.61
CA ASN A 357 -22.59 16.05 3.21
C ASN A 357 -21.37 15.12 3.14
N ILE A 358 -20.43 15.37 2.22
CA ILE A 358 -19.15 14.65 2.22
C ILE A 358 -18.42 14.93 3.54
N LEU A 359 -18.25 16.20 3.91
CA LEU A 359 -17.57 16.57 5.16
C LEU A 359 -18.41 16.23 6.39
N ARG A 360 -19.75 16.33 6.31
CA ARG A 360 -20.68 15.95 7.38
C ARG A 360 -20.52 14.47 7.76
N MET A 361 -20.32 13.59 6.80
CA MET A 361 -20.04 12.18 7.07
C MET A 361 -18.79 12.02 7.94
N PHE A 362 -17.70 12.71 7.62
CA PHE A 362 -16.46 12.67 8.41
C PHE A 362 -16.59 13.37 9.76
N TRP A 363 -17.45 14.37 9.85
CA TRP A 363 -17.81 14.96 11.13
C TRP A 363 -18.53 13.95 12.04
N HIS A 364 -19.47 13.14 11.51
CA HIS A 364 -20.07 12.03 12.27
C HIS A 364 -19.03 11.01 12.72
N ILE A 365 -18.07 10.67 11.85
CA ILE A 365 -16.96 9.76 12.19
C ILE A 365 -16.11 10.34 13.34
N ALA A 366 -15.84 11.64 13.34
CA ALA A 366 -15.12 12.28 14.43
C ALA A 366 -15.90 12.25 15.75
N ASN A 367 -17.20 12.52 15.72
CA ASN A 367 -18.04 12.64 16.91
C ASN A 367 -18.46 11.29 17.53
N ASN A 368 -18.48 10.21 16.76
CA ASN A 368 -18.98 8.92 17.22
C ASN A 368 -17.88 7.84 17.18
N SER A 369 -17.38 7.45 18.35
CA SER A 369 -16.33 6.43 18.48
C SER A 369 -16.76 5.03 18.01
N ASN A 370 -18.07 4.75 17.94
CA ASN A 370 -18.59 3.49 17.43
C ASN A 370 -18.47 3.36 15.90
N ILE A 371 -18.24 4.47 15.20
CA ILE A 371 -18.03 4.45 13.75
C ILE A 371 -16.55 4.11 13.50
N THR A 372 -16.30 2.90 12.98
CA THR A 372 -14.95 2.41 12.69
C THR A 372 -14.58 2.51 11.20
N GLY A 373 -15.58 2.71 10.32
CA GLY A 373 -15.36 2.78 8.87
C GLY A 373 -16.58 3.26 8.11
N ILE A 374 -16.49 3.19 6.79
CA ILE A 374 -17.53 3.61 5.85
C ILE A 374 -18.09 2.36 5.16
N HIS A 375 -19.41 2.28 5.05
CA HIS A 375 -20.10 1.17 4.37
C HIS A 375 -19.74 1.14 2.87
N SER A 376 -19.60 -0.06 2.30
CA SER A 376 -19.19 -0.28 0.90
C SER A 376 -20.01 0.50 -0.13
N ASP A 377 -21.34 0.55 0.03
CA ASP A 377 -22.22 1.34 -0.86
C ASP A 377 -21.86 2.83 -0.80
N THR A 378 -21.56 3.33 0.39
CA THR A 378 -21.18 4.73 0.59
C THR A 378 -19.79 5.04 0.05
N ILE A 379 -18.84 4.10 0.16
CA ILE A 379 -17.52 4.21 -0.50
C ILE A 379 -17.72 4.32 -2.02
N ARG A 380 -18.58 3.48 -2.61
CA ARG A 380 -18.89 3.54 -4.04
C ARG A 380 -19.46 4.89 -4.45
N LEU A 381 -20.40 5.43 -3.68
CA LEU A 381 -20.96 6.77 -3.92
C LEU A 381 -19.91 7.87 -3.81
N LEU A 382 -19.03 7.82 -2.79
CA LEU A 382 -17.91 8.77 -2.65
C LEU A 382 -16.97 8.73 -3.84
N ARG A 383 -16.63 7.53 -4.35
CA ARG A 383 -15.78 7.36 -5.53
C ARG A 383 -16.41 8.01 -6.77
N LEU A 384 -17.70 7.78 -6.99
CA LEU A 384 -18.44 8.36 -8.12
C LEU A 384 -18.49 9.89 -8.03
N VAL A 385 -18.82 10.42 -6.86
CA VAL A 385 -18.90 11.88 -6.65
C VAL A 385 -17.53 12.53 -6.79
N ARG A 386 -16.47 11.97 -6.20
CA ARG A 386 -15.11 12.47 -6.29
C ARG A 386 -14.62 12.59 -7.74
N ARG A 387 -14.98 11.63 -8.62
CA ARG A 387 -14.64 11.71 -10.05
C ARG A 387 -15.40 12.79 -10.82
N ARG A 388 -16.54 13.21 -10.31
CA ARG A 388 -17.43 14.21 -10.93
C ARG A 388 -17.36 15.59 -10.27
N LEU A 389 -16.56 15.74 -9.20
CA LEU A 389 -16.38 17.03 -8.53
C LEU A 389 -15.76 18.04 -9.50
N MET A 390 -16.47 19.16 -9.68
CA MET A 390 -15.94 20.35 -10.34
C MET A 390 -15.51 21.35 -9.25
N GLY A 391 -14.23 21.73 -9.22
CA GLY A 391 -13.63 22.53 -8.17
C GLY A 391 -13.30 21.73 -6.91
N ASP A 392 -12.87 22.43 -5.88
CA ASP A 392 -12.40 21.84 -4.63
C ASP A 392 -13.45 22.00 -3.52
N LEU A 393 -13.49 21.03 -2.59
CA LEU A 393 -14.45 21.10 -1.48
C LEU A 393 -14.22 22.31 -0.57
N GLN A 394 -12.98 22.79 -0.46
CA GLN A 394 -12.68 24.01 0.30
C GLN A 394 -13.29 25.29 -0.28
N ASP A 395 -13.74 25.28 -1.55
CA ASP A 395 -14.39 26.44 -2.16
C ASP A 395 -15.76 26.74 -1.53
N TYR A 396 -16.35 25.73 -0.87
CA TYR A 396 -17.67 25.82 -0.24
C TYR A 396 -17.53 26.14 1.26
N GLU A 397 -18.20 27.24 1.69
CA GLU A 397 -18.12 27.70 3.08
C GLU A 397 -18.56 26.64 4.10
N ALA A 398 -19.65 25.92 3.83
CA ALA A 398 -20.12 24.85 4.70
C ALA A 398 -19.07 23.72 4.85
N CYS A 399 -18.36 23.38 3.77
CA CYS A 399 -17.26 22.41 3.83
C CYS A 399 -16.10 22.92 4.70
N ARG A 400 -15.73 24.21 4.59
CA ARG A 400 -14.67 24.82 5.41
C ARG A 400 -15.03 24.79 6.90
N GLN A 401 -16.26 25.13 7.23
CA GLN A 401 -16.74 25.10 8.63
C GLN A 401 -16.66 23.68 9.21
N LEU A 402 -17.15 22.69 8.46
CA LEU A 402 -17.09 21.28 8.89
C LEU A 402 -15.65 20.78 9.02
N PHE A 403 -14.77 21.12 8.07
CA PHE A 403 -13.36 20.74 8.14
C PHE A 403 -12.69 21.30 9.39
N MET A 404 -12.86 22.58 9.67
CA MET A 404 -12.31 23.20 10.89
C MET A 404 -12.90 22.61 12.16
N THR A 405 -14.18 22.22 12.14
CA THR A 405 -14.82 21.52 13.29
C THR A 405 -14.20 20.14 13.49
N ILE A 406 -13.87 19.41 12.43
CA ILE A 406 -13.16 18.14 12.50
C ILE A 406 -11.74 18.35 13.06
N MET A 407 -11.00 19.35 12.56
CA MET A 407 -9.63 19.64 13.02
C MET A 407 -9.56 20.01 14.50
N ARG A 408 -10.61 20.63 15.04
CA ARG A 408 -10.75 21.00 16.46
C ARG A 408 -11.28 19.88 17.33
N HIS A 409 -11.65 18.73 16.73
CA HIS A 409 -12.30 17.68 17.52
C HIS A 409 -11.30 16.91 18.41
N PRO A 410 -11.49 16.93 19.75
CA PRO A 410 -10.45 16.47 20.70
C PRO A 410 -10.19 14.96 20.67
N ARG A 411 -11.16 14.14 20.24
CA ARG A 411 -11.09 12.66 20.33
C ARG A 411 -11.30 11.92 19.00
N GLY A 412 -11.59 12.60 17.90
CA GLY A 412 -12.01 11.95 16.65
C GLY A 412 -11.33 12.49 15.41
N MET A 413 -10.50 13.53 15.55
CA MET A 413 -9.82 14.15 14.42
C MET A 413 -8.97 13.13 13.64
N ASP A 414 -8.13 12.35 14.31
CA ASP A 414 -7.26 11.36 13.68
C ASP A 414 -8.04 10.32 12.85
N ARG A 415 -9.14 9.78 13.40
CA ARG A 415 -9.98 8.80 12.70
C ARG A 415 -10.63 9.38 11.45
N ALA A 416 -11.16 10.60 11.56
CA ALA A 416 -11.78 11.28 10.42
C ALA A 416 -10.75 11.58 9.33
N ILE A 417 -9.61 12.17 9.69
CA ILE A 417 -8.54 12.52 8.74
C ILE A 417 -7.91 11.26 8.12
N THR A 418 -7.70 10.20 8.88
CA THR A 418 -7.22 8.90 8.36
C THR A 418 -8.15 8.36 7.28
N LEU A 419 -9.47 8.38 7.49
CA LEU A 419 -10.43 7.92 6.48
C LEU A 419 -10.55 8.92 5.31
N MET A 420 -10.44 10.23 5.55
CA MET A 420 -10.38 11.23 4.47
C MET A 420 -9.15 11.02 3.58
N HIS A 421 -7.99 10.72 4.18
CA HIS A 421 -6.77 10.39 3.44
C HIS A 421 -6.95 9.12 2.62
N ARG A 422 -7.37 8.02 3.27
CA ARG A 422 -7.59 6.71 2.64
C ARG A 422 -8.52 6.78 1.43
N HIS A 423 -9.62 7.52 1.55
CA HIS A 423 -10.64 7.64 0.49
C HIS A 423 -10.44 8.87 -0.41
N GLY A 424 -9.26 9.50 -0.41
CA GLY A 424 -8.89 10.60 -1.31
C GLY A 424 -9.70 11.89 -1.13
N ILE A 425 -10.36 12.07 0.02
CA ILE A 425 -11.16 13.27 0.30
C ILE A 425 -10.27 14.45 0.66
N LEU A 426 -9.12 14.24 1.30
CA LEU A 426 -8.14 15.32 1.52
C LEU A 426 -7.67 15.92 0.19
N ALA A 427 -7.42 15.06 -0.82
CA ALA A 427 -7.05 15.51 -2.17
C ALA A 427 -8.18 16.23 -2.92
N SER A 428 -9.44 15.95 -2.57
CA SER A 428 -10.63 16.63 -3.11
C SER A 428 -10.94 17.91 -2.36
N TYR A 429 -10.47 18.02 -1.13
CA TYR A 429 -10.65 19.20 -0.28
C TYR A 429 -9.55 20.24 -0.51
N LEU A 430 -8.29 19.82 -0.45
CA LEU A 430 -7.11 20.69 -0.49
C LEU A 430 -6.31 20.45 -1.79
N PRO A 431 -6.29 21.42 -2.74
CA PRO A 431 -5.58 21.25 -4.01
C PRO A 431 -4.09 20.94 -3.84
N ALA A 432 -3.43 21.58 -2.88
CA ALA A 432 -2.02 21.35 -2.58
C ALA A 432 -1.74 19.92 -2.12
N TRP A 433 -2.65 19.29 -1.34
CA TRP A 433 -2.56 17.88 -0.95
C TRP A 433 -2.60 16.94 -2.16
N ARG A 434 -3.42 17.26 -3.17
CA ARG A 434 -3.52 16.46 -4.41
C ARG A 434 -2.17 16.29 -5.11
N ASN A 435 -1.32 17.32 -5.03
CA ASN A 435 0.00 17.31 -5.67
C ASN A 435 0.97 16.34 -4.99
N ILE A 436 0.85 16.15 -3.68
CA ILE A 436 1.74 15.30 -2.90
C ILE A 436 1.26 13.84 -2.78
N VAL A 437 0.03 13.52 -3.22
CA VAL A 437 -0.49 12.14 -3.18
C VAL A 437 0.40 11.21 -3.99
N GLY A 438 0.99 10.23 -3.30
CA GLY A 438 1.93 9.27 -3.88
C GLY A 438 3.26 9.89 -4.32
N GLN A 439 3.53 11.16 -4.00
CA GLN A 439 4.81 11.80 -4.29
C GLN A 439 5.90 11.20 -3.42
N MET A 440 6.95 10.67 -4.03
CA MET A 440 8.14 10.25 -3.29
C MET A 440 9.29 11.25 -3.48
N GLN A 441 10.19 11.26 -2.54
CA GLN A 441 11.53 11.81 -2.68
C GLN A 441 12.52 10.64 -2.85
N PHE A 442 13.27 10.66 -3.96
CA PHE A 442 14.28 9.63 -4.21
C PHE A 442 15.54 9.93 -3.39
N ASP A 443 15.50 9.59 -2.10
CA ASP A 443 16.62 9.67 -1.17
C ASP A 443 16.57 8.51 -0.14
N LEU A 444 17.66 8.36 0.62
CA LEU A 444 17.82 7.27 1.59
C LEU A 444 17.26 7.62 3.00
N PHE A 445 16.78 8.84 3.22
CA PHE A 445 16.33 9.29 4.54
C PHE A 445 14.84 9.05 4.75
N HIS A 446 14.04 9.25 3.72
CA HIS A 446 12.60 9.05 3.77
C HIS A 446 12.25 7.58 3.54
N ALA A 447 11.31 7.07 4.32
CA ALA A 447 10.79 5.69 4.17
C ALA A 447 9.42 5.66 3.48
N TYR A 448 8.75 6.80 3.39
CA TYR A 448 7.35 6.93 2.95
C TYR A 448 7.17 8.04 1.91
N THR A 449 6.03 8.00 1.20
CA THR A 449 5.59 9.11 0.34
C THR A 449 5.28 10.35 1.17
N VAL A 450 5.30 11.54 0.54
CA VAL A 450 5.09 12.83 1.24
C VAL A 450 3.72 12.89 1.93
N ASP A 451 2.66 12.41 1.29
CA ASP A 451 1.32 12.35 1.86
C ASP A 451 1.21 11.36 3.04
N GLU A 452 1.83 10.19 2.95
CA GLU A 452 1.85 9.22 4.07
C GLU A 452 2.73 9.75 5.22
N HIS A 453 3.89 10.33 4.92
CA HIS A 453 4.72 11.01 5.92
C HIS A 453 3.91 12.07 6.67
N THR A 454 3.26 12.97 5.93
CA THR A 454 2.42 14.04 6.50
C THR A 454 1.27 13.48 7.34
N HIS A 455 0.62 12.40 6.88
CA HIS A 455 -0.41 11.72 7.66
C HIS A 455 0.15 11.13 8.98
N ARG A 456 1.36 10.55 8.95
CA ARG A 456 2.05 10.05 10.16
C ARG A 456 2.44 11.17 11.11
N VAL A 457 2.88 12.32 10.60
CA VAL A 457 3.12 13.53 11.42
C VAL A 457 1.84 13.90 12.16
N LEU A 458 0.70 13.97 11.48
CA LEU A 458 -0.59 14.27 12.12
C LEU A 458 -0.96 13.26 13.21
N LYS A 459 -0.75 11.96 12.97
CA LYS A 459 -1.00 10.92 13.98
C LYS A 459 -0.11 11.10 15.21
N ASN A 460 1.17 11.42 15.02
CA ASN A 460 2.09 11.68 16.13
C ASN A 460 1.66 12.91 16.93
N LEU A 461 1.31 14.02 16.25
CA LEU A 461 0.82 15.24 16.91
C LEU A 461 -0.47 14.98 17.71
N TYR A 462 -1.39 14.23 17.14
CA TYR A 462 -2.65 13.89 17.81
C TYR A 462 -2.41 13.01 19.05
N ARG A 463 -1.48 12.05 19.00
CA ARG A 463 -1.13 11.18 20.14
C ARG A 463 -0.68 11.97 21.35
N TYR A 464 -0.03 13.13 21.20
CA TYR A 464 0.36 13.98 22.33
C TYR A 464 -0.81 14.51 23.14
N SER A 465 -2.02 14.54 22.57
CA SER A 465 -3.26 14.96 23.26
C SER A 465 -4.07 13.79 23.84
N GLN A 466 -3.68 12.53 23.59
CA GLN A 466 -4.49 11.37 23.92
C GLN A 466 -4.04 10.69 25.23
N ALA A 467 -5.03 10.25 26.03
CA ALA A 467 -4.78 9.45 27.24
C ALA A 467 -4.12 8.11 26.87
N GLY A 468 -3.16 7.69 27.69
CA GLY A 468 -2.41 6.45 27.51
C GLY A 468 -1.10 6.60 26.75
N PHE A 469 -0.80 7.77 26.19
CA PHE A 469 0.47 8.05 25.49
C PHE A 469 1.36 9.06 26.23
N GLU A 470 0.99 9.47 27.45
CA GLU A 470 1.65 10.53 28.23
C GLU A 470 3.12 10.21 28.51
N ASN A 471 3.47 8.94 28.67
CA ASN A 471 4.82 8.51 28.98
C ASN A 471 5.72 8.42 27.75
N GLU A 472 5.15 8.45 26.54
CA GLU A 472 5.93 8.33 25.31
C GLU A 472 6.72 9.63 25.02
N PHE A 473 6.06 10.78 25.20
CA PHE A 473 6.66 12.13 25.06
C PHE A 473 6.08 13.09 26.10
N PRO A 474 6.52 12.98 27.37
CA PRO A 474 5.94 13.74 28.46
C PRO A 474 5.92 15.24 28.24
N LEU A 475 7.03 15.80 27.71
CA LEU A 475 7.12 17.24 27.45
C LEU A 475 6.14 17.70 26.35
N CYS A 476 5.99 16.95 25.25
CA CYS A 476 5.01 17.28 24.21
C CYS A 476 3.58 17.19 24.75
N THR A 477 3.31 16.16 25.57
CA THR A 477 1.98 16.01 26.20
C THR A 477 1.66 17.18 27.13
N ASP A 478 2.61 17.62 27.94
CA ASP A 478 2.44 18.78 28.83
C ASP A 478 2.24 20.08 28.05
N ILE A 479 2.98 20.25 26.95
CA ILE A 479 2.85 21.43 26.06
C ILE A 479 1.45 21.43 25.42
N VAL A 480 1.04 20.32 24.81
CA VAL A 480 -0.24 20.24 24.07
C VAL A 480 -1.45 20.35 25.02
N LYS A 481 -1.38 19.82 26.24
CA LYS A 481 -2.44 20.01 27.27
C LYS A 481 -2.67 21.48 27.65
N ARG A 482 -1.66 22.34 27.52
CA ARG A 482 -1.75 23.78 27.81
C ARG A 482 -2.00 24.63 26.58
N MET A 483 -2.02 24.01 25.39
CA MET A 483 -2.15 24.70 24.12
C MET A 483 -3.63 25.11 23.89
N GLU A 484 -3.87 26.39 23.70
CA GLU A 484 -5.22 26.92 23.51
C GLU A 484 -5.84 26.48 22.17
N LYS A 485 -5.01 26.35 21.13
CA LYS A 485 -5.42 26.06 19.74
C LYS A 485 -4.60 24.93 19.12
N PRO A 486 -4.78 23.68 19.58
CA PRO A 486 -4.04 22.54 19.04
C PRO A 486 -4.29 22.32 17.54
N GLU A 487 -5.42 22.80 17.00
CA GLU A 487 -5.71 22.73 15.56
C GLU A 487 -4.66 23.47 14.71
N ILE A 488 -4.02 24.52 15.19
CA ILE A 488 -2.94 25.22 14.47
C ILE A 488 -1.71 24.30 14.33
N LEU A 489 -1.40 23.52 15.36
CA LEU A 489 -0.34 22.51 15.31
C LEU A 489 -0.65 21.42 14.29
N TYR A 490 -1.88 20.92 14.26
CA TYR A 490 -2.31 19.91 13.28
C TYR A 490 -2.28 20.47 11.84
N LEU A 491 -2.73 21.71 11.64
CA LEU A 491 -2.62 22.40 10.35
C LEU A 491 -1.16 22.58 9.94
N ALA A 492 -0.27 22.97 10.87
CA ALA A 492 1.17 23.04 10.58
C ALA A 492 1.72 21.67 10.15
N GLY A 493 1.26 20.58 10.78
CA GLY A 493 1.56 19.22 10.35
C GLY A 493 1.07 18.92 8.93
N ILE A 494 -0.11 19.41 8.51
CA ILE A 494 -0.59 19.25 7.13
C ILE A 494 0.27 20.01 6.12
N PHE A 495 0.70 21.23 6.46
CA PHE A 495 1.31 22.16 5.50
C PHE A 495 2.83 22.10 5.47
N HIS A 496 3.55 21.52 6.46
CA HIS A 496 5.01 21.61 6.57
C HIS A 496 5.73 21.15 5.28
N ASP A 497 5.24 20.09 4.64
CA ASP A 497 5.79 19.49 3.43
C ASP A 497 4.89 19.61 2.19
N ILE A 498 3.80 20.36 2.26
CA ILE A 498 2.74 20.41 1.25
C ILE A 498 3.23 20.86 -0.13
N ALA A 499 4.32 21.61 -0.19
CA ALA A 499 4.87 22.16 -1.42
C ALA A 499 6.04 21.35 -2.00
N LYS A 500 6.36 20.17 -1.43
CA LYS A 500 7.38 19.29 -1.97
C LYS A 500 7.07 18.90 -3.42
N GLY A 501 8.10 18.84 -4.26
CA GLY A 501 7.98 18.49 -5.68
C GLY A 501 7.54 19.62 -6.62
N ARG A 502 7.31 20.83 -6.13
CA ARG A 502 6.94 22.00 -6.98
C ARG A 502 8.13 22.79 -7.51
N GLY A 503 9.35 22.45 -7.11
CA GLY A 503 10.56 23.22 -7.39
C GLY A 503 10.69 24.46 -6.48
N GLY A 504 11.91 24.84 -6.14
CA GLY A 504 12.18 25.91 -5.15
C GLY A 504 12.16 25.41 -3.70
N ASP A 505 12.18 26.36 -2.75
CA ASP A 505 12.12 26.03 -1.32
C ASP A 505 10.67 25.68 -0.93
N HIS A 506 10.48 24.42 -0.52
CA HIS A 506 9.17 23.91 -0.16
C HIS A 506 8.61 24.56 1.13
N SER A 507 9.49 25.02 2.04
CA SER A 507 9.09 25.67 3.28
C SER A 507 8.51 27.06 2.99
N GLU A 508 9.16 27.83 2.12
CA GLU A 508 8.66 29.14 1.67
C GLU A 508 7.34 29.01 0.90
N LEU A 509 7.30 28.11 -0.08
CA LEU A 509 6.09 27.87 -0.88
C LEU A 509 4.93 27.33 -0.03
N GLY A 510 5.20 26.42 0.90
CA GLY A 510 4.22 25.87 1.83
C GLY A 510 3.68 26.92 2.80
N SER A 511 4.52 27.87 3.23
CA SER A 511 4.13 29.02 4.06
C SER A 511 3.12 29.93 3.35
N LEU A 512 3.28 30.14 2.04
CA LEU A 512 2.31 30.89 1.23
C LEU A 512 0.96 30.16 1.15
N ASP A 513 0.98 28.85 0.86
CA ASP A 513 -0.23 28.03 0.84
C ASP A 513 -0.95 28.04 2.20
N ALA A 514 -0.20 27.92 3.29
CA ALA A 514 -0.73 27.98 4.65
C ALA A 514 -1.40 29.32 4.98
N ARG A 515 -0.81 30.41 4.48
CA ARG A 515 -1.37 31.76 4.64
C ARG A 515 -2.67 31.96 3.85
N GLU A 516 -2.72 31.47 2.61
CA GLU A 516 -3.93 31.46 1.79
C GLU A 516 -5.04 30.62 2.43
N PHE A 517 -4.70 29.44 2.92
CA PHE A 517 -5.62 28.59 3.68
C PHE A 517 -6.18 29.32 4.90
N GLY A 518 -5.32 29.97 5.70
CA GLY A 518 -5.74 30.74 6.88
C GLY A 518 -6.76 31.81 6.54
N LYS A 519 -6.55 32.58 5.47
CA LYS A 519 -7.48 33.60 4.99
C LYS A 519 -8.82 32.97 4.55
N LEU A 520 -8.76 31.93 3.73
CA LEU A 520 -9.94 31.24 3.19
C LEU A 520 -10.80 30.65 4.31
N HIS A 521 -10.16 30.10 5.36
CA HIS A 521 -10.83 29.47 6.51
C HIS A 521 -11.12 30.44 7.66
N LYS A 522 -10.92 31.72 7.44
CA LYS A 522 -11.23 32.81 8.41
C LYS A 522 -10.50 32.62 9.75
N LEU A 523 -9.24 32.12 9.72
CA LEU A 523 -8.38 32.17 10.90
C LEU A 523 -8.07 33.62 11.28
N SER A 524 -7.79 33.88 12.56
CA SER A 524 -7.30 35.18 12.98
C SER A 524 -5.98 35.53 12.28
N ASP A 525 -5.66 36.81 12.17
CA ASP A 525 -4.40 37.24 11.59
C ASP A 525 -3.18 36.69 12.35
N PHE A 526 -3.29 36.61 13.68
CA PHE A 526 -2.28 35.97 14.52
C PHE A 526 -2.12 34.49 14.19
N ASP A 527 -3.21 33.70 14.15
CA ASP A 527 -3.18 32.28 13.87
C ASP A 527 -2.65 31.98 12.46
N SER A 528 -3.05 32.79 11.47
CA SER A 528 -2.57 32.65 10.09
C SER A 528 -1.06 32.96 9.97
N LYS A 529 -0.55 33.96 10.70
CA LYS A 529 0.89 34.24 10.77
C LYS A 529 1.67 33.15 11.51
N LEU A 530 1.12 32.65 12.62
CA LEU A 530 1.73 31.54 13.37
C LEU A 530 1.82 30.28 12.51
N LEU A 531 0.73 29.90 11.84
CA LEU A 531 0.69 28.76 10.94
C LEU A 531 1.72 28.87 9.81
N ALA A 532 1.76 30.02 9.12
CA ALA A 532 2.71 30.25 8.03
C ALA A 532 4.17 30.22 8.52
N TRP A 533 4.45 30.82 9.69
CA TRP A 533 5.78 30.77 10.29
C TRP A 533 6.22 29.36 10.69
N LEU A 534 5.31 28.56 11.24
CA LEU A 534 5.60 27.16 11.59
C LEU A 534 5.99 26.34 10.36
N VAL A 535 5.29 26.53 9.24
CA VAL A 535 5.60 25.86 7.98
C VAL A 535 6.94 26.32 7.41
N GLU A 536 7.20 27.62 7.39
CA GLU A 536 8.47 28.19 6.91
C GLU A 536 9.67 27.74 7.77
N SER A 537 9.46 27.61 9.08
CA SER A 537 10.53 27.37 10.05
C SER A 537 10.58 25.92 10.56
N HIS A 538 9.83 24.96 9.98
CA HIS A 538 9.70 23.61 10.54
C HIS A 538 11.03 22.87 10.68
N LEU A 539 12.02 23.16 9.83
CA LEU A 539 13.37 22.58 9.88
C LEU A 539 14.32 23.30 10.85
N LEU A 540 13.96 24.51 11.32
CA LEU A 540 14.85 25.38 12.10
C LEU A 540 15.41 24.68 13.35
N MET A 541 14.54 24.05 14.14
CA MET A 541 14.93 23.39 15.39
C MET A 541 15.77 22.15 15.12
N SER A 542 15.41 21.30 14.18
CA SER A 542 16.15 20.08 13.84
C SER A 542 17.54 20.38 13.28
N VAL A 543 17.66 21.40 12.43
CA VAL A 543 18.94 21.85 11.86
C VAL A 543 19.82 22.45 12.96
N THR A 544 19.28 23.30 13.83
CA THR A 544 20.04 23.89 14.93
C THR A 544 20.55 22.81 15.88
N ALA A 545 19.68 21.89 16.34
CA ALA A 545 20.04 20.86 17.31
C ALA A 545 21.08 19.87 16.78
N GLN A 546 21.06 19.55 15.48
CA GLN A 546 21.94 18.53 14.91
C GLN A 546 23.24 19.06 14.29
N ARG A 547 23.33 20.37 13.97
CA ARG A 547 24.45 20.96 13.23
C ARG A 547 25.20 22.07 13.99
N ARG A 548 24.67 22.50 15.14
CA ARG A 548 25.26 23.58 15.94
C ARG A 548 25.57 23.08 17.35
N ASP A 549 26.51 23.74 18.02
CA ASP A 549 26.78 23.49 19.44
C ASP A 549 25.70 24.17 20.30
N ILE A 550 24.72 23.38 20.77
CA ILE A 550 23.61 23.85 21.59
C ILE A 550 24.01 24.24 23.02
N HIS A 551 25.28 24.00 23.43
CA HIS A 551 25.79 24.44 24.69
C HIS A 551 26.39 25.86 24.60
N ASP A 552 26.60 26.38 23.38
CA ASP A 552 27.03 27.76 23.16
C ASP A 552 25.85 28.73 23.38
N PRO A 553 25.94 29.65 24.36
CA PRO A 553 24.89 30.65 24.61
C PRO A 553 24.55 31.53 23.40
N ALA A 554 25.53 31.77 22.50
CA ALA A 554 25.27 32.52 21.27
C ALA A 554 24.36 31.80 20.31
N VAL A 555 24.49 30.48 20.21
CA VAL A 555 23.60 29.63 19.38
C VAL A 555 22.18 29.62 19.95
N ILE A 556 22.03 29.52 21.27
CA ILE A 556 20.73 29.62 21.95
C ILE A 556 20.08 30.99 21.72
N ALA A 557 20.87 32.06 21.84
CA ALA A 557 20.37 33.41 21.63
C ALA A 557 19.91 33.65 20.18
N GLU A 558 20.71 33.23 19.19
CA GLU A 558 20.33 33.29 17.76
C GLU A 558 19.05 32.52 17.47
N PHE A 559 18.92 31.31 18.02
CA PHE A 559 17.73 30.48 17.87
C PHE A 559 16.52 31.14 18.54
N ALA A 560 16.68 31.67 19.76
CA ALA A 560 15.63 32.40 20.47
C ALA A 560 15.14 33.63 19.71
N ASP A 561 16.08 34.42 19.11
CA ASP A 561 15.72 35.57 18.28
C ASP A 561 14.86 35.20 17.06
N LYS A 562 15.18 34.07 16.40
CA LYS A 562 14.39 33.54 15.27
C LYS A 562 13.00 33.05 15.70
N VAL A 563 12.91 32.38 16.85
CA VAL A 563 11.66 31.86 17.39
C VAL A 563 10.78 32.95 17.99
N ARG A 564 11.36 33.93 18.66
CA ARG A 564 10.77 35.17 19.23
C ARG A 564 9.95 35.01 20.50
N ASP A 565 9.16 33.94 20.67
CA ASP A 565 8.29 33.76 21.83
C ASP A 565 8.08 32.28 22.21
N GLU A 566 7.60 32.05 23.44
CA GLU A 566 7.37 30.72 23.98
C GLU A 566 6.23 29.97 23.27
N THR A 567 5.24 30.67 22.73
CA THR A 567 4.15 30.06 21.96
C THR A 567 4.71 29.40 20.71
N ARG A 568 5.49 30.11 19.90
CA ARG A 568 6.15 29.57 18.72
C ARG A 568 7.09 28.42 19.07
N LEU A 569 7.86 28.54 20.15
CA LEU A 569 8.76 27.49 20.63
C LEU A 569 7.98 26.20 20.92
N ASN A 570 6.88 26.28 21.62
CA ASN A 570 6.03 25.15 21.99
C ASN A 570 5.48 24.39 20.77
N TYR A 571 4.93 25.13 19.81
CA TYR A 571 4.42 24.54 18.57
C TYR A 571 5.54 23.93 17.74
N LEU A 572 6.66 24.63 17.56
CA LEU A 572 7.80 24.17 16.78
C LEU A 572 8.43 22.89 17.37
N TYR A 573 8.58 22.82 18.70
CA TYR A 573 9.11 21.64 19.37
C TYR A 573 8.26 20.39 19.08
N CYS A 574 6.93 20.49 19.29
CA CYS A 574 6.03 19.39 19.04
C CYS A 574 6.01 18.97 17.55
N LEU A 575 6.01 19.92 16.64
CA LEU A 575 6.05 19.67 15.19
C LEU A 575 7.33 18.96 14.79
N THR A 576 8.50 19.44 15.26
CA THR A 576 9.82 18.86 14.94
C THR A 576 9.94 17.41 15.42
N LEU A 577 9.46 17.09 16.63
CA LEU A 577 9.48 15.72 17.14
C LEU A 577 8.58 14.81 16.31
N ALA A 578 7.39 15.28 15.99
CA ALA A 578 6.42 14.50 15.19
C ALA A 578 6.95 14.20 13.79
N ASP A 579 7.60 15.20 13.16
CA ASP A 579 8.21 15.10 11.82
C ASP A 579 9.35 14.08 11.79
N ILE A 580 10.35 14.21 12.67
CA ILE A 580 11.50 13.29 12.72
C ILE A 580 11.02 11.85 12.92
N ARG A 581 10.05 11.62 13.80
CA ARG A 581 9.50 10.27 14.04
C ARG A 581 8.71 9.71 12.86
N ALA A 582 8.07 10.57 12.09
CA ALA A 582 7.29 10.15 10.94
C ALA A 582 8.16 9.85 9.72
N THR A 583 9.39 10.34 9.66
CA THR A 583 10.27 10.21 8.49
C THR A 583 10.74 8.77 8.28
N ASN A 584 11.22 8.14 9.36
CA ASN A 584 11.66 6.75 9.37
C ASN A 584 11.75 6.26 10.82
N ASP A 585 11.19 5.10 11.12
CA ASP A 585 11.17 4.53 12.48
C ASP A 585 12.57 4.34 13.08
N ASN A 586 13.61 4.16 12.24
CA ASN A 586 15.00 4.00 12.65
C ASN A 586 15.77 5.31 12.86
N LEU A 587 15.21 6.46 12.45
CA LEU A 587 15.89 7.76 12.59
C LEU A 587 15.77 8.35 13.98
N TRP A 588 14.75 7.96 14.74
CA TRP A 588 14.58 8.40 16.12
C TRP A 588 15.53 7.63 17.06
N ASN A 589 16.21 8.35 17.93
CA ASN A 589 16.95 7.80 19.06
C ASN A 589 16.94 8.79 20.24
N ASP A 590 17.25 8.28 21.43
CA ASP A 590 17.22 9.05 22.68
C ASP A 590 18.19 10.22 22.68
N TRP A 591 19.31 10.10 21.97
CA TRP A 591 20.28 11.18 21.84
C TRP A 591 19.71 12.38 21.10
N LYS A 592 19.05 12.19 19.97
CA LYS A 592 18.34 13.26 19.23
C LYS A 592 17.26 13.89 20.11
N GLY A 593 16.50 13.06 20.81
CA GLY A 593 15.50 13.52 21.77
C GLY A 593 16.08 14.43 22.84
N SER A 594 17.23 14.07 23.39
CA SER A 594 17.94 14.88 24.40
C SER A 594 18.40 16.22 23.84
N LEU A 595 19.02 16.24 22.65
CA LEU A 595 19.46 17.49 22.01
C LEU A 595 18.30 18.47 21.77
N LEU A 596 17.18 17.97 21.23
CA LEU A 596 16.01 18.81 21.00
C LEU A 596 15.42 19.36 22.30
N ARG A 597 15.38 18.52 23.35
CA ARG A 597 14.90 18.92 24.66
C ARG A 597 15.82 19.97 25.31
N GLU A 598 17.13 19.82 25.22
CA GLU A 598 18.11 20.76 25.74
C GLU A 598 18.00 22.12 25.04
N LEU A 599 17.90 22.13 23.70
CA LEU A 599 17.67 23.34 22.92
C LEU A 599 16.36 24.04 23.34
N TYR A 600 15.26 23.27 23.51
CA TYR A 600 13.98 23.79 23.98
C TYR A 600 14.11 24.46 25.35
N LEU A 601 14.67 23.74 26.34
CA LEU A 601 14.80 24.25 27.71
C LEU A 601 15.75 25.44 27.81
N GLY A 602 16.86 25.42 27.04
CA GLY A 602 17.81 26.52 26.93
C GLY A 602 17.13 27.79 26.38
N THR A 603 16.36 27.65 25.31
CA THR A 603 15.60 28.74 24.69
C THR A 603 14.51 29.29 25.62
N GLN A 604 13.79 28.40 26.32
CA GLN A 604 12.78 28.82 27.31
C GLN A 604 13.42 29.64 28.45
N LYS A 605 14.61 29.23 28.93
CA LYS A 605 15.36 30.02 29.91
C LYS A 605 15.78 31.38 29.36
N ALA A 606 16.21 31.45 28.09
CA ALA A 606 16.56 32.70 27.44
C ALA A 606 15.36 33.69 27.37
N PHE A 607 14.17 33.22 27.03
CA PHE A 607 12.95 34.04 27.04
C PHE A 607 12.58 34.57 28.44
N ARG A 608 12.75 33.73 29.49
CA ARG A 608 12.44 34.13 30.88
C ARG A 608 13.43 35.14 31.45
N ARG A 609 14.70 35.14 30.98
CA ARG A 609 15.73 36.10 31.42
C ARG A 609 15.72 37.43 30.67
N GLY A 610 14.88 37.55 29.61
CA GLY A 610 14.98 38.58 28.63
C GLY A 610 16.17 38.34 27.69
N LEU A 611 16.07 38.78 26.43
CA LEU A 611 17.13 38.63 25.42
C LEU A 611 18.37 39.51 25.70
N GLU A 612 18.49 40.09 26.88
CA GLU A 612 19.61 40.93 27.28
C GLU A 612 20.83 40.02 27.52
N LYS A 613 21.81 40.17 26.63
CA LYS A 613 23.18 39.64 26.58
C LYS A 613 23.39 38.24 27.16
N PRO A 614 23.85 37.29 26.37
CA PRO A 614 24.27 36.00 26.88
C PRO A 614 25.39 36.24 27.90
N MET A 615 25.20 35.88 29.16
CA MET A 615 26.33 35.80 30.12
C MET A 615 27.24 34.67 29.68
N ASP A 616 28.50 34.99 29.32
CA ASP A 616 29.52 34.02 29.03
C ASP A 616 29.74 33.15 30.27
N LEU A 617 29.76 31.84 30.11
CA LEU A 617 30.04 30.89 31.19
C LEU A 617 31.36 31.24 31.89
N ARG A 618 32.30 31.89 31.19
CA ARG A 618 33.57 32.39 31.69
C ARG A 618 33.41 33.55 32.69
N ASP A 619 32.37 34.33 32.54
CA ASP A 619 32.10 35.42 33.49
C ASP A 619 31.42 34.89 34.76
N LEU A 620 30.61 33.87 34.69
CA LEU A 620 30.01 33.17 35.84
C LEU A 620 31.09 32.41 36.70
N ILE A 621 32.16 31.92 36.08
CA ILE A 621 33.26 31.28 36.78
C ILE A 621 34.21 32.31 37.44
N ARG A 622 34.19 33.56 37.00
CA ARG A 622 34.99 34.64 37.61
C ARG A 622 34.27 35.34 38.77
N GLU A 623 32.96 35.21 38.90
CA GLU A 623 32.19 35.79 40.03
C GLU A 623 32.00 34.80 41.21
N ASN A 624 32.39 33.51 41.08
CA ASN A 624 32.48 32.55 42.14
C ASN A 624 33.98 32.26 42.49
#